data_a042f1a1d8dbf8b5633f0d2f0c780b1c
#
_entry.id   a042f1a1d8dbf8b5633f0d2f0c780b1c
#
_cell.length_a   1.000
_cell.length_b   1.000
_cell.length_c   1.000
_cell.angle_alpha   90.00
_cell.angle_beta   90.00
_cell.angle_gamma   90.00
#
_symmetry.space_group_name_H-M   'P 1'
#
loop_
_entity.id
_entity.type
_entity.pdbx_description
1 polymer ?
#
loop_
_entity_poly.entity_id
_entity_poly.type
_entity_poly.pdbx_seq_one_letter_code
_entity_poly.pdbx_strand_id
1 'polypeptide(L)'
;MYPYLFVMMGGALGAVARFQLSRMLLTNAAGWPWPTFVANVAGGFAMGLLTGWLARLGSGGNDMRLLLGVGLLGGFTTFSAFSLEMAVMVERGQLVLAATYALGSVALALIALFAGIWIIRVAAV
;
A
#
# COMPACT_ATOMS: atom_id res chain seq x y z
N MET A 1 -12.98 8.54 20.98
CA MET A 1 -13.42 9.46 19.92
C MET A 1 -12.26 9.91 19.01
N TYR A 2 -11.19 10.43 19.55
CA TYR A 2 -10.02 10.85 18.78
C TYR A 2 -9.41 9.76 17.86
N PRO A 3 -9.29 8.49 18.29
CA PRO A 3 -8.74 7.44 17.43
C PRO A 3 -9.50 7.28 16.11
N TYR A 4 -10.82 7.32 16.18
CA TYR A 4 -11.67 7.20 14.99
C TYR A 4 -11.51 8.39 14.04
N LEU A 5 -11.35 9.62 14.57
CA LEU A 5 -11.09 10.81 13.76
C LEU A 5 -9.78 10.68 12.97
N PHE A 6 -8.71 10.25 13.60
CA PHE A 6 -7.43 10.02 12.93
C PHE A 6 -7.56 9.00 11.80
N VAL A 7 -8.22 7.88 12.07
CA VAL A 7 -8.45 6.83 11.06
C VAL A 7 -9.33 7.33 9.92
N MET A 8 -10.42 8.05 10.23
CA MET A 8 -11.32 8.61 9.21
C MET A 8 -10.61 9.64 8.32
N MET A 9 -9.89 10.57 8.91
CA MET A 9 -9.16 11.60 8.16
C MET A 9 -8.07 10.99 7.28
N GLY A 10 -7.24 10.13 7.85
CA GLY A 10 -6.21 9.41 7.10
C GLY A 10 -6.81 8.54 6.02
N GLY A 11 -7.85 7.76 6.34
CA GLY A 11 -8.52 6.85 5.40
C GLY A 11 -9.15 7.60 4.22
N ALA A 12 -9.81 8.72 4.46
CA ALA A 12 -10.37 9.56 3.41
C ALA A 12 -9.28 10.09 2.47
N LEU A 13 -8.18 10.60 3.03
CA LEU A 13 -7.04 11.08 2.23
C LEU A 13 -6.38 9.95 1.45
N GLY A 14 -6.17 8.80 2.07
CA GLY A 14 -5.59 7.62 1.43
C GLY A 14 -6.45 7.11 0.27
N ALA A 15 -7.75 7.01 0.47
CA ALA A 15 -8.69 6.58 -0.57
C ALA A 15 -8.73 7.56 -1.75
N VAL A 16 -8.73 8.88 -1.48
CA VAL A 16 -8.66 9.90 -2.52
C VAL A 16 -7.33 9.84 -3.27
N ALA A 17 -6.21 9.68 -2.56
CA ALA A 17 -4.90 9.55 -3.20
C ALA A 17 -4.85 8.33 -4.12
N ARG A 18 -5.37 7.18 -3.69
CA ARG A 18 -5.47 5.98 -4.53
C ARG A 18 -6.36 6.21 -5.76
N PHE A 19 -7.50 6.85 -5.57
CA PHE A 19 -8.39 7.20 -6.67
C PHE A 19 -7.69 8.11 -7.68
N GLN A 20 -6.98 9.12 -7.21
CA GLN A 20 -6.22 10.02 -8.09
C GLN A 20 -5.11 9.26 -8.84
N LEU A 21 -4.39 8.35 -8.17
CA LEU A 21 -3.39 7.50 -8.80
C LEU A 21 -4.00 6.65 -9.92
N SER A 22 -5.21 6.11 -9.70
CA SER A 22 -5.92 5.32 -10.72
C SER A 22 -6.31 6.14 -11.95
N ARG A 23 -6.46 7.44 -11.80
CA ARG A 23 -6.71 8.36 -12.93
C ARG A 23 -5.44 8.73 -13.69
N MET A 24 -4.29 8.75 -13.00
CA MET A 24 -3.00 9.10 -13.59
C MET A 24 -2.33 7.92 -14.30
N LEU A 25 -2.50 6.73 -13.76
CA LEU A 25 -1.92 5.50 -14.28
C LEU A 25 -3.00 4.63 -14.90
N LEU A 26 -2.82 4.26 -16.15
CA LEU A 26 -3.75 3.39 -16.86
C LEU A 26 -3.23 1.95 -16.87
N THR A 27 -4.16 0.99 -16.89
CA THR A 27 -3.85 -0.40 -17.20
C THR A 27 -3.29 -0.47 -18.62
N ASN A 28 -2.14 -1.10 -18.80
CA ASN A 28 -1.51 -1.20 -20.11
C ASN A 28 -2.24 -2.20 -21.02
N ALA A 29 -1.84 -2.24 -22.30
CA ALA A 29 -2.45 -3.14 -23.30
C ALA A 29 -2.27 -4.63 -22.94
N ALA A 30 -1.26 -4.99 -22.15
CA ALA A 30 -1.05 -6.34 -21.65
C ALA A 30 -1.98 -6.70 -20.45
N GLY A 31 -2.78 -5.73 -19.97
CA GLY A 31 -3.72 -5.94 -18.87
C GLY A 31 -3.11 -5.80 -17.47
N TRP A 32 -1.88 -5.30 -17.33
CA TRP A 32 -1.26 -5.09 -16.03
C TRP A 32 -1.90 -3.91 -15.30
N PRO A 33 -2.46 -4.10 -14.09
CA PRO A 33 -3.15 -3.05 -13.35
C PRO A 33 -2.16 -2.17 -12.57
N TRP A 34 -1.48 -1.29 -13.26
CA TRP A 34 -0.46 -0.40 -12.69
C TRP A 34 -0.94 0.42 -11.49
N PRO A 35 -2.16 0.98 -11.48
CA PRO A 35 -2.60 1.78 -10.33
C PRO A 35 -2.59 1.00 -9.02
N THR A 36 -3.17 -0.17 -9.00
CA THR A 36 -3.23 -1.04 -7.81
C THR A 36 -1.84 -1.55 -7.43
N PHE A 37 -1.07 -1.98 -8.42
CA PHE A 37 0.30 -2.46 -8.21
C PHE A 37 1.17 -1.40 -7.56
N VAL A 38 1.21 -0.18 -8.12
CA VAL A 38 1.99 0.94 -7.59
C VAL A 38 1.50 1.35 -6.21
N ALA A 39 0.18 1.44 -6.01
CA ALA A 39 -0.39 1.78 -4.71
C ALA A 39 0.05 0.80 -3.61
N ASN A 40 0.00 -0.50 -3.89
CA ASN A 40 0.35 -1.53 -2.90
C ASN A 40 1.87 -1.59 -2.64
N VAL A 41 2.70 -1.47 -3.67
CA VAL A 41 4.18 -1.48 -3.51
C VAL A 41 4.66 -0.19 -2.83
N ALA A 42 4.23 0.97 -3.31
CA ALA A 42 4.58 2.26 -2.71
C ALA A 42 4.04 2.38 -1.28
N GLY A 43 2.81 1.91 -1.05
CA GLY A 43 2.20 1.85 0.28
C GLY A 43 2.97 0.92 1.22
N GLY A 44 3.44 -0.22 0.73
CA GLY A 44 4.33 -1.13 1.47
C GLY A 44 5.63 -0.45 1.90
N PHE A 45 6.29 0.25 0.97
CA PHE A 45 7.50 1.03 1.26
C PHE A 45 7.24 2.11 2.33
N ALA A 46 6.19 2.90 2.15
CA ALA A 46 5.81 3.94 3.09
C ALA A 46 5.46 3.37 4.47
N MET A 47 4.80 2.21 4.52
CA MET A 47 4.51 1.50 5.77
C MET A 47 5.81 1.05 6.46
N GLY A 48 6.79 0.60 5.69
CA GLY A 48 8.12 0.24 6.21
C GLY A 48 8.84 1.44 6.83
N LEU A 49 8.85 2.58 6.15
CA LEU A 49 9.39 3.83 6.68
C LEU A 49 8.68 4.25 7.97
N LEU A 50 7.35 4.24 7.95
CA LEU A 50 6.53 4.61 9.10
C LEU A 50 6.79 3.68 10.29
N THR A 51 6.80 2.37 10.07
CA THR A 51 7.06 1.37 11.12
C THR A 51 8.43 1.56 11.75
N GLY A 52 9.46 1.76 10.93
CA GLY A 52 10.81 2.04 11.42
C GLY A 52 10.88 3.33 12.23
N TRP A 53 10.18 4.38 11.79
CA TRP A 53 10.13 5.66 12.49
C TRP A 53 9.35 5.56 13.82
N LEU A 54 8.17 4.95 13.80
CA LEU A 54 7.34 4.78 15.01
C LEU A 54 8.05 3.96 16.09
N ALA A 55 8.86 2.99 15.72
CA ALA A 55 9.65 2.19 16.66
C ALA A 55 10.61 3.05 17.52
N ARG A 56 10.97 4.24 17.05
CA ARG A 56 11.81 5.19 17.79
C ARG A 56 11.04 6.10 18.74
N LEU A 57 9.74 6.31 18.45
CA LEU A 57 8.89 7.20 19.24
C LEU A 57 8.35 6.51 20.51
N GLY A 58 8.44 5.19 20.60
CA GLY A 58 7.86 4.42 21.70
C GLY A 58 6.34 4.65 21.80
N SER A 59 5.84 4.88 23.01
CA SER A 59 4.41 5.10 23.26
C SER A 59 3.85 6.40 22.68
N GLY A 60 4.70 7.36 22.34
CA GLY A 60 4.28 8.67 21.80
C GLY A 60 3.81 8.64 20.34
N GLY A 61 4.01 7.52 19.63
CA GLY A 61 3.69 7.42 18.21
C GLY A 61 2.29 6.92 17.87
N ASN A 62 1.40 6.71 18.85
CA ASN A 62 0.12 6.06 18.60
C ASN A 62 -0.80 6.86 17.66
N ASP A 63 -0.91 8.17 17.82
CA ASP A 63 -1.75 9.02 16.96
C ASP A 63 -1.26 9.03 15.52
N MET A 64 0.07 9.09 15.33
CA MET A 64 0.69 8.97 14.00
C MET A 64 0.46 7.60 13.38
N ARG A 65 0.53 6.54 14.16
CA ARG A 65 0.21 5.19 13.71
C ARG A 65 -1.24 5.09 13.21
N LEU A 66 -2.18 5.68 13.93
CA LEU A 66 -3.59 5.69 13.56
C LEU A 66 -3.86 6.54 12.31
N LEU A 67 -3.31 7.74 12.26
CA LEU A 67 -3.52 8.67 11.15
C LEU A 67 -2.84 8.17 9.86
N LEU A 68 -1.55 7.87 9.93
CA LEU A 68 -0.74 7.54 8.77
C LEU A 68 -0.79 6.05 8.42
N GLY A 69 -0.65 5.16 9.42
CA GLY A 69 -0.62 3.72 9.18
C GLY A 69 -2.01 3.15 8.91
N VAL A 70 -2.88 3.19 9.89
CA VAL A 70 -4.23 2.61 9.78
C VAL A 70 -5.09 3.42 8.82
N GLY A 71 -5.07 4.75 8.92
CA GLY A 71 -5.86 5.64 8.08
C GLY A 71 -5.28 5.79 6.68
N LEU A 72 -4.24 6.60 6.53
CA LEU A 72 -3.72 7.01 5.21
C LEU A 72 -3.25 5.82 4.38
N LEU A 73 -2.31 5.04 4.88
CA LEU A 73 -1.76 3.90 4.14
C LEU A 73 -2.78 2.76 4.03
N GLY A 74 -3.61 2.54 5.05
CA GLY A 74 -4.72 1.58 4.98
C GLY A 74 -5.76 1.94 3.93
N GLY A 75 -6.08 3.22 3.75
CA GLY A 75 -6.98 3.70 2.70
C GLY A 75 -6.34 3.76 1.32
N PHE A 76 -5.03 3.99 1.26
CA PHE A 76 -4.27 4.07 0.00
C PHE A 76 -4.02 2.70 -0.63
N THR A 77 -3.64 1.68 0.17
CA THR A 77 -3.43 0.31 -0.30
C THR A 77 -4.75 -0.44 -0.39
N THR A 78 -4.79 -1.52 -1.19
CA THR A 78 -6.03 -2.26 -1.38
C THR A 78 -5.79 -3.72 -1.70
N PHE A 79 -6.44 -4.59 -0.95
CA PHE A 79 -6.51 -6.02 -1.26
C PHE A 79 -7.75 -6.36 -2.09
N SER A 80 -8.85 -5.65 -1.89
CA SER A 80 -10.11 -5.94 -2.61
C SER A 80 -10.02 -5.64 -4.10
N ALA A 81 -9.45 -4.50 -4.49
CA ALA A 81 -9.23 -4.18 -5.89
C ALA A 81 -8.25 -5.16 -6.53
N PHE A 82 -7.17 -5.50 -5.83
CA PHE A 82 -6.21 -6.53 -6.25
C PHE A 82 -6.90 -7.88 -6.50
N SER A 83 -7.76 -8.32 -5.57
CA SER A 83 -8.50 -9.58 -5.70
C SER A 83 -9.46 -9.56 -6.88
N LEU A 84 -10.18 -8.45 -7.10
CA LEU A 84 -11.10 -8.29 -8.23
C LEU A 84 -10.35 -8.34 -9.56
N GLU A 85 -9.23 -7.66 -9.68
CA GLU A 85 -8.39 -7.66 -10.87
C GLU A 85 -7.88 -9.06 -11.21
N MET A 86 -7.45 -9.82 -10.20
CA MET A 86 -7.05 -11.21 -10.38
C MET A 86 -8.20 -12.10 -10.83
N ALA A 87 -9.38 -11.94 -10.23
CA ALA A 87 -10.56 -12.69 -10.62
C ALA A 87 -10.90 -12.45 -12.10
N VAL A 88 -10.84 -11.20 -12.55
CA VAL A 88 -11.05 -10.85 -13.97
C VAL A 88 -10.01 -11.49 -14.88
N MET A 89 -8.74 -11.50 -14.48
CA MET A 89 -7.67 -12.19 -15.24
C MET A 89 -7.94 -13.69 -15.37
N VAL A 90 -8.35 -14.34 -14.27
CA VAL A 90 -8.68 -15.76 -14.26
C VAL A 90 -9.88 -16.07 -15.15
N GLU A 91 -10.94 -15.27 -15.07
CA GLU A 91 -12.14 -15.42 -15.93
C GLU A 91 -11.82 -15.26 -17.42
N ARG A 92 -10.84 -14.42 -17.74
CA ARG A 92 -10.35 -14.24 -19.13
C ARG A 92 -9.35 -15.31 -19.56
N GLY A 93 -9.04 -16.27 -18.72
CA GLY A 93 -8.07 -17.33 -19.02
C GLY A 93 -6.60 -16.88 -18.96
N GLN A 94 -6.33 -15.68 -18.43
CA GLN A 94 -4.98 -15.09 -18.31
C GLN A 94 -4.29 -15.57 -17.02
N LEU A 95 -4.12 -16.88 -16.88
CA LEU A 95 -3.63 -17.48 -15.63
C LEU A 95 -2.18 -17.11 -15.32
N VAL A 96 -1.32 -17.03 -16.34
CA VAL A 96 0.09 -16.64 -16.16
C VAL A 96 0.18 -15.17 -15.71
N LEU A 97 -0.62 -14.30 -16.31
CA LEU A 97 -0.69 -12.88 -15.91
C LEU A 97 -1.18 -12.75 -14.47
N ALA A 98 -2.23 -13.48 -14.10
CA ALA A 98 -2.76 -13.48 -12.73
C ALA A 98 -1.71 -13.96 -11.72
N ALA A 99 -1.03 -15.06 -11.99
CA ALA A 99 0.03 -15.59 -11.13
C ALA A 99 1.21 -14.62 -11.00
N THR A 100 1.67 -14.03 -12.10
CA THR A 100 2.77 -13.04 -12.11
C THR A 100 2.38 -11.80 -11.34
N TYR A 101 1.16 -11.30 -11.54
CA TYR A 101 0.63 -10.15 -10.82
C TYR A 101 0.54 -10.41 -9.31
N ALA A 102 0.00 -11.57 -8.92
CA ALA A 102 -0.14 -11.95 -7.52
C ALA A 102 1.22 -12.07 -6.83
N LEU A 103 2.09 -12.90 -7.38
CA LEU A 103 3.42 -13.15 -6.79
C LEU A 103 4.31 -11.92 -6.83
N GLY A 104 4.30 -11.18 -7.93
CA GLY A 104 5.07 -9.94 -8.09
C GLY A 104 4.60 -8.86 -7.11
N SER A 105 3.29 -8.69 -6.95
CA SER A 105 2.72 -7.71 -6.02
C SER A 105 3.11 -8.03 -4.57
N VAL A 106 2.94 -9.28 -4.13
CA VAL A 106 3.27 -9.69 -2.76
C VAL A 106 4.77 -9.59 -2.52
N ALA A 107 5.59 -10.12 -3.41
CA ALA A 107 7.05 -10.11 -3.27
C ALA A 107 7.60 -8.68 -3.23
N LEU A 108 7.20 -7.82 -4.18
CA LEU A 108 7.70 -6.45 -4.26
C LEU A 108 7.18 -5.56 -3.12
N ALA A 109 5.93 -5.74 -2.69
CA ALA A 109 5.41 -5.02 -1.54
C ALA A 109 6.16 -5.38 -0.25
N LEU A 110 6.47 -6.66 -0.03
CA LEU A 110 7.26 -7.10 1.12
C LEU A 110 8.70 -6.59 1.05
N ILE A 111 9.35 -6.71 -0.10
CA ILE A 111 10.71 -6.18 -0.31
C ILE A 111 10.72 -4.67 -0.05
N ALA A 112 9.76 -3.94 -0.58
CA ALA A 112 9.64 -2.50 -0.38
C ALA A 112 9.44 -2.14 1.10
N LEU A 113 8.61 -2.90 1.82
CA LEU A 113 8.38 -2.71 3.25
C LEU A 113 9.65 -2.93 4.06
N PHE A 114 10.36 -4.01 3.83
CA PHE A 114 11.63 -4.28 4.51
C PHE A 114 12.70 -3.24 4.15
N ALA A 115 12.75 -2.80 2.90
CA ALA A 115 13.65 -1.71 2.48
C ALA A 115 13.35 -0.41 3.25
N GLY A 116 12.08 -0.05 3.41
CA GLY A 116 11.67 1.11 4.19
C GLY A 116 12.09 1.01 5.66
N ILE A 117 11.87 -0.13 6.29
CA ILE A 117 12.33 -0.37 7.68
C ILE A 117 13.86 -0.26 7.77
N TRP A 118 14.57 -0.88 6.84
CA TRP A 118 16.03 -0.90 6.83
C TRP A 118 16.63 0.51 6.66
N ILE A 119 16.09 1.30 5.73
CA ILE A 119 16.52 2.68 5.49
C ILE A 119 16.45 3.49 6.80
N ILE A 120 15.33 3.39 7.51
CA ILE A 120 15.17 4.12 8.77
C ILE A 120 16.12 3.62 9.85
N ARG A 121 16.39 2.31 9.91
CA ARG A 121 17.35 1.73 10.88
C ARG A 121 18.76 2.22 10.63
N VAL A 122 19.19 2.24 9.36
CA VAL A 122 20.55 2.67 8.97
C VAL A 122 20.72 4.18 9.15
N ALA A 123 19.71 4.98 8.82
CA ALA A 123 19.76 6.43 8.99
C ALA A 123 19.83 6.88 10.47
N ALA A 124 19.71 5.94 11.41
CA ALA A 124 19.75 6.20 12.85
C ALA A 124 21.13 6.03 13.51
N VAL A 125 22.13 5.59 12.76
CA VAL A 125 23.49 5.31 13.28
C VAL A 125 24.38 6.55 13.28
#